data_9d1da3731bf8f40a5536ca039ce3701e
#
_entry.id   9d1da3731bf8f40a5536ca039ce3701e
#
_cell.length_a   1.000
_cell.length_b   1.000
_cell.length_c   1.000
_cell.angle_alpha   90.00
_cell.angle_beta   90.00
_cell.angle_gamma   90.00
#
_symmetry.space_group_name_H-M   'P 1'
#
loop_
_entity.id
_entity.type
_entity.pdbx_description
1 polymer ?
#
loop_
_entity_poly.entity_id
_entity_poly.type
_entity_poly.pdbx_seq_one_letter_code
_entity_poly.pdbx_strand_id
1 'polypeptide(L)'
;EHVDHIVNMRRFQVLVESEFPSELGGTFRNLEKAGNPWGANKQDREAWIAECDFPVRVVSGELPEDVEYLFWVGCAGAYEDRAKKTTKAVAELLHMAGVNFAVLGKRETCTGDPARRSGNEFLYQILSQENIETFKETFGNRGVKKVVVTCPHCFTTIGKDYAQSGYELQMLHHTQLLNTLVKEGKLKTSPH
;
A
#
# COMPACT_ATOMS: atom_id res chain seq x y z
N GLU A 1 17.90 12.13 13.43
CA GLU A 1 18.76 12.13 14.63
C GLU A 1 17.96 11.90 15.91
N HIS A 2 16.85 12.61 16.15
CA HIS A 2 16.01 12.39 17.32
C HIS A 2 14.84 11.42 17.08
N VAL A 3 14.53 11.12 15.84
CA VAL A 3 13.39 10.26 15.47
C VAL A 3 13.54 8.85 16.04
N ASP A 4 14.74 8.29 15.98
CA ASP A 4 15.02 6.94 16.50
C ASP A 4 14.82 6.88 18.01
N HIS A 5 15.24 7.90 18.75
CA HIS A 5 15.00 8.00 20.19
C HIS A 5 13.50 8.08 20.52
N ILE A 6 12.75 8.88 19.77
CA ILE A 6 11.29 9.01 19.97
C ILE A 6 10.59 7.68 19.67
N VAL A 7 10.96 7.00 18.59
CA VAL A 7 10.39 5.69 18.24
C VAL A 7 10.74 4.66 19.31
N ASN A 8 11.97 4.65 19.81
CA ASN A 8 12.38 3.74 20.89
C ASN A 8 11.63 4.01 22.20
N MET A 9 11.38 5.28 22.56
CA MET A 9 10.54 5.63 23.71
C MET A 9 9.10 5.13 23.53
N ARG A 10 8.52 5.29 22.37
CA ARG A 10 7.18 4.76 22.05
C ARG A 10 7.14 3.23 22.13
N ARG A 11 8.16 2.56 21.61
CA ARG A 11 8.29 1.09 21.71
C ARG A 11 8.34 0.64 23.17
N PHE A 12 9.09 1.31 24.00
CA PHE A 12 9.15 1.00 25.42
C PHE A 12 7.79 1.16 26.08
N GLN A 13 7.11 2.30 25.88
CA GLN A 13 5.78 2.55 26.45
C GLN A 13 4.74 1.52 25.98
N VAL A 14 4.74 1.17 24.70
CA VAL A 14 3.75 0.24 24.12
C VAL A 14 4.04 -1.20 24.47
N LEU A 15 5.31 -1.64 24.35
CA LEU A 15 5.66 -3.06 24.45
C LEU A 15 6.07 -3.51 25.84
N VAL A 16 6.56 -2.58 26.69
CA VAL A 16 7.05 -2.89 28.03
C VAL A 16 6.07 -2.39 29.10
N GLU A 17 5.74 -1.09 29.06
CA GLU A 17 4.86 -0.49 30.07
C GLU A 17 3.37 -0.72 29.78
N SER A 18 3.01 -1.02 28.54
CA SER A 18 1.60 -1.11 28.07
C SER A 18 0.81 0.18 28.33
N GLU A 19 1.50 1.32 28.36
CA GLU A 19 0.93 2.65 28.62
C GLU A 19 0.82 3.43 27.31
N PHE A 20 -0.39 3.57 26.81
CA PHE A 20 -0.73 4.37 25.64
C PHE A 20 -2.23 4.73 25.64
N PRO A 21 -2.66 5.77 24.88
CA PRO A 21 -4.06 6.15 24.79
C PRO A 21 -4.96 4.99 24.35
N SER A 22 -6.13 4.88 24.96
CA SER A 22 -7.09 3.80 24.69
C SER A 22 -7.51 3.71 23.22
N GLU A 23 -7.59 4.85 22.53
CA GLU A 23 -7.90 4.97 21.12
C GLU A 23 -6.83 4.26 20.26
N LEU A 24 -5.58 4.36 20.66
CA LEU A 24 -4.48 3.65 19.99
C LEU A 24 -4.61 2.14 20.14
N GLY A 25 -5.07 1.67 21.30
CA GLY A 25 -5.40 0.26 21.53
C GLY A 25 -6.51 -0.23 20.59
N GLY A 26 -7.49 0.61 20.30
CA GLY A 26 -8.53 0.36 19.28
C GLY A 26 -7.93 0.18 17.89
N THR A 27 -7.04 1.09 17.51
CA THR A 27 -6.33 1.03 16.22
C THR A 27 -5.47 -0.23 16.09
N PHE A 28 -4.74 -0.62 17.11
CA PHE A 28 -3.96 -1.86 17.09
C PHE A 28 -4.83 -3.10 16.91
N ARG A 29 -5.95 -3.19 17.62
CA ARG A 29 -6.91 -4.29 17.44
C ARG A 29 -7.50 -4.33 16.03
N ASN A 30 -7.81 -3.19 15.43
CA ASN A 30 -8.31 -3.10 14.07
C ASN A 30 -7.25 -3.57 13.05
N LEU A 31 -6.00 -3.13 13.21
CA LEU A 31 -4.89 -3.57 12.37
C LEU A 31 -4.67 -5.08 12.46
N GLU A 32 -4.71 -5.65 13.66
CA GLU A 32 -4.52 -7.08 13.89
C GLU A 32 -5.66 -7.92 13.31
N LYS A 33 -6.92 -7.50 13.53
CA LYS A 33 -8.10 -8.30 13.15
C LYS A 33 -8.57 -8.08 11.72
N ALA A 34 -8.53 -6.83 11.25
CA ALA A 34 -9.08 -6.44 9.96
C ALA A 34 -8.03 -6.02 8.93
N GLY A 35 -6.76 -5.92 9.32
CA GLY A 35 -5.67 -5.49 8.44
C GLY A 35 -5.79 -4.04 7.98
N ASN A 36 -6.53 -3.19 8.71
CA ASN A 36 -6.64 -1.76 8.46
C ASN A 36 -6.99 -0.99 9.75
N PRO A 37 -6.64 0.31 9.85
CA PRO A 37 -6.80 1.08 11.09
C PRO A 37 -8.25 1.30 11.52
N TRP A 38 -9.20 1.23 10.60
CA TRP A 38 -10.62 1.52 10.85
C TRP A 38 -11.44 0.28 11.24
N GLY A 39 -10.87 -0.93 11.13
CA GLY A 39 -11.62 -2.17 11.34
C GLY A 39 -12.66 -2.43 10.24
N ALA A 40 -12.47 -1.81 9.07
CA ALA A 40 -13.36 -2.00 7.92
C ALA A 40 -13.29 -3.42 7.36
N ASN A 41 -14.39 -3.89 6.77
CA ASN A 41 -14.47 -5.22 6.21
C ASN A 41 -13.48 -5.37 5.03
N LYS A 42 -12.70 -6.44 5.04
CA LYS A 42 -11.72 -6.75 4.00
C LYS A 42 -12.36 -6.92 2.61
N GLN A 43 -13.60 -7.34 2.53
CA GLN A 43 -14.35 -7.47 1.27
C GLN A 43 -14.61 -6.12 0.60
N ASP A 44 -14.81 -5.06 1.37
CA ASP A 44 -15.09 -3.72 0.86
C ASP A 44 -13.86 -3.04 0.23
N ARG A 45 -12.67 -3.66 0.34
CA ARG A 45 -11.42 -3.16 -0.25
C ARG A 45 -11.47 -3.05 -1.77
N GLU A 46 -12.34 -3.81 -2.41
CA GLU A 46 -12.55 -3.83 -3.85
C GLU A 46 -13.77 -2.99 -4.31
N ALA A 47 -14.53 -2.40 -3.38
CA ALA A 47 -15.77 -1.69 -3.70
C ALA A 47 -15.57 -0.55 -4.71
N TRP A 48 -14.42 0.15 -4.66
CA TRP A 48 -14.10 1.22 -5.59
C TRP A 48 -13.99 0.76 -7.06
N ILE A 49 -13.69 -0.52 -7.29
CA ILE A 49 -13.55 -1.11 -8.64
C ILE A 49 -14.88 -1.09 -9.36
N ALA A 50 -15.98 -1.37 -8.66
CA ALA A 50 -17.32 -1.36 -9.25
C ALA A 50 -17.77 0.04 -9.68
N GLU A 51 -17.10 1.09 -9.23
CA GLU A 51 -17.36 2.48 -9.61
C GLU A 51 -16.52 2.95 -10.81
N CYS A 52 -15.68 2.08 -11.38
CA CYS A 52 -14.87 2.39 -12.56
C CYS A 52 -15.61 1.97 -13.84
N ASP A 53 -15.54 2.81 -14.89
CA ASP A 53 -16.15 2.55 -16.21
C ASP A 53 -15.25 1.67 -17.11
N PHE A 54 -14.17 1.12 -16.57
CA PHE A 54 -13.20 0.27 -17.25
C PHE A 54 -12.82 -0.92 -16.36
N PRO A 55 -12.34 -2.04 -16.95
CA PRO A 55 -11.98 -3.21 -16.18
C PRO A 55 -10.69 -2.99 -15.37
N VAL A 56 -10.75 -3.27 -14.07
CA VAL A 56 -9.58 -3.32 -13.19
C VAL A 56 -9.27 -4.78 -12.88
N ARG A 57 -8.05 -5.20 -13.21
CA ARG A 57 -7.62 -6.58 -13.00
C ARG A 57 -7.24 -6.80 -11.54
N VAL A 58 -7.95 -7.72 -10.87
CA VAL A 58 -7.62 -8.19 -9.51
C VAL A 58 -6.86 -9.50 -9.61
N VAL A 59 -5.70 -9.60 -8.96
CA VAL A 59 -4.83 -10.78 -9.02
C VAL A 59 -4.99 -11.64 -7.77
N SER A 60 -5.26 -12.93 -7.96
CA SER A 60 -5.42 -13.92 -6.88
C SER A 60 -4.19 -14.82 -6.66
N GLY A 61 -3.21 -14.76 -7.54
CA GLY A 61 -1.97 -15.54 -7.49
C GLY A 61 -0.80 -14.76 -8.07
N GLU A 62 0.00 -15.39 -8.92
CA GLU A 62 1.11 -14.75 -9.60
C GLU A 62 0.61 -13.75 -10.65
N LEU A 63 1.33 -12.62 -10.81
CA LEU A 63 1.05 -11.60 -11.81
C LEU A 63 1.18 -12.18 -13.21
N PRO A 64 0.17 -12.02 -14.10
CA PRO A 64 0.31 -12.34 -15.51
C PRO A 64 1.49 -11.60 -16.15
N GLU A 65 2.15 -12.25 -17.13
CA GLU A 65 3.37 -11.70 -17.76
C GLU A 65 3.17 -10.32 -18.40
N ASP A 66 1.96 -10.06 -18.92
CA ASP A 66 1.59 -8.79 -19.56
C ASP A 66 1.39 -7.64 -18.57
N VAL A 67 1.28 -7.92 -17.26
CA VAL A 67 1.13 -6.88 -16.24
C VAL A 67 2.49 -6.25 -15.93
N GLU A 68 2.57 -4.94 -16.13
CA GLU A 68 3.80 -4.16 -15.93
C GLU A 68 3.94 -3.66 -14.49
N TYR A 69 2.83 -3.22 -13.90
CA TYR A 69 2.80 -2.63 -12.55
C TYR A 69 1.78 -3.31 -11.67
N LEU A 70 2.19 -3.56 -10.42
CA LEU A 70 1.23 -3.80 -9.34
C LEU A 70 0.84 -2.45 -8.73
N PHE A 71 -0.45 -2.10 -8.78
CA PHE A 71 -0.97 -0.93 -8.10
C PHE A 71 -1.38 -1.31 -6.67
N TRP A 72 -0.54 -0.91 -5.72
CA TRP A 72 -0.84 -1.03 -4.29
C TRP A 72 -1.77 0.10 -3.87
N VAL A 73 -3.03 -0.21 -3.64
CA VAL A 73 -4.07 0.77 -3.30
C VAL A 73 -3.91 1.31 -1.88
N GLY A 74 -3.54 0.43 -0.95
CA GLY A 74 -3.41 0.77 0.46
C GLY A 74 -4.74 0.91 1.18
N CYS A 75 -4.68 1.03 2.51
CA CYS A 75 -5.91 1.10 3.32
C CYS A 75 -6.71 2.37 3.06
N ALA A 76 -6.07 3.55 3.07
CA ALA A 76 -6.76 4.81 2.81
C ALA A 76 -7.38 4.84 1.42
N GLY A 77 -6.64 4.41 0.40
CA GLY A 77 -7.12 4.36 -0.98
C GLY A 77 -8.32 3.44 -1.20
N ALA A 78 -8.47 2.42 -0.34
CA ALA A 78 -9.58 1.49 -0.42
C ALA A 78 -10.83 1.93 0.38
N TYR A 79 -10.65 2.59 1.53
CA TYR A 79 -11.74 2.82 2.49
C TYR A 79 -12.07 4.29 2.73
N GLU A 80 -11.10 5.21 2.60
CA GLU A 80 -11.33 6.62 2.91
C GLU A 80 -11.85 7.33 1.66
N ASP A 81 -12.97 8.06 1.78
CA ASP A 81 -13.71 8.60 0.63
C ASP A 81 -12.90 9.56 -0.26
N ARG A 82 -12.07 10.39 0.34
CA ARG A 82 -11.21 11.31 -0.41
C ARG A 82 -10.08 10.56 -1.14
N ALA A 83 -9.45 9.62 -0.45
CA ALA A 83 -8.37 8.82 -1.02
C ALA A 83 -8.87 7.84 -2.09
N LYS A 84 -10.10 7.31 -1.95
CA LYS A 84 -10.76 6.51 -3.01
C LYS A 84 -10.91 7.28 -4.32
N LYS A 85 -11.22 8.56 -4.27
CA LYS A 85 -11.28 9.42 -5.48
C LYS A 85 -9.91 9.47 -6.18
N THR A 86 -8.83 9.62 -5.40
CA THR A 86 -7.47 9.57 -5.94
C THR A 86 -7.15 8.20 -6.54
N THR A 87 -7.51 7.12 -5.86
CA THR A 87 -7.33 5.73 -6.35
C THR A 87 -8.01 5.55 -7.71
N LYS A 88 -9.28 5.94 -7.85
CA LYS A 88 -10.02 5.83 -9.12
C LYS A 88 -9.40 6.69 -10.22
N ALA A 89 -9.06 7.94 -9.91
CA ALA A 89 -8.42 8.83 -10.89
C ALA A 89 -7.07 8.30 -11.39
N VAL A 90 -6.25 7.75 -10.49
CA VAL A 90 -4.97 7.14 -10.89
C VAL A 90 -5.20 5.90 -11.75
N ALA A 91 -6.13 5.01 -11.36
CA ALA A 91 -6.46 3.83 -12.15
C ALA A 91 -6.97 4.20 -13.56
N GLU A 92 -7.82 5.22 -13.66
CA GLU A 92 -8.32 5.75 -14.93
C GLU A 92 -7.19 6.31 -15.80
N LEU A 93 -6.28 7.11 -15.24
CA LEU A 93 -5.13 7.65 -15.97
C LEU A 93 -4.18 6.54 -16.46
N LEU A 94 -3.94 5.51 -15.66
CA LEU A 94 -3.16 4.35 -16.09
C LEU A 94 -3.84 3.60 -17.22
N HIS A 95 -5.16 3.40 -17.14
CA HIS A 95 -5.95 2.79 -18.20
C HIS A 95 -5.89 3.62 -19.50
N MET A 96 -6.12 4.93 -19.42
CA MET A 96 -6.03 5.86 -20.57
C MET A 96 -4.64 5.85 -21.22
N ALA A 97 -3.58 5.70 -20.44
CA ALA A 97 -2.20 5.62 -20.92
C ALA A 97 -1.84 4.25 -21.53
N GLY A 98 -2.74 3.28 -21.52
CA GLY A 98 -2.50 1.92 -21.99
C GLY A 98 -1.53 1.13 -21.12
N VAL A 99 -1.40 1.48 -19.84
CA VAL A 99 -0.55 0.77 -18.89
C VAL A 99 -1.26 -0.49 -18.40
N ASN A 100 -0.60 -1.63 -18.54
CA ASN A 100 -1.09 -2.88 -17.98
C ASN A 100 -0.75 -2.96 -16.49
N PHE A 101 -1.74 -2.73 -15.65
CA PHE A 101 -1.62 -2.84 -14.20
C PHE A 101 -2.64 -3.81 -13.61
N ALA A 102 -2.37 -4.24 -12.40
CA ALA A 102 -3.28 -5.06 -11.61
C ALA A 102 -3.24 -4.63 -10.14
N VAL A 103 -4.27 -4.99 -9.39
CA VAL A 103 -4.39 -4.75 -7.95
C VAL A 103 -4.52 -6.08 -7.21
N LEU A 104 -4.14 -6.09 -5.92
CA LEU A 104 -4.29 -7.26 -5.05
C LEU A 104 -5.69 -7.37 -4.44
N GLY A 105 -6.45 -6.26 -4.42
CA GLY A 105 -7.77 -6.23 -3.81
C GLY A 105 -7.72 -6.63 -2.34
N LYS A 106 -8.55 -7.59 -1.96
CA LYS A 106 -8.63 -8.10 -0.58
C LYS A 106 -7.39 -8.87 -0.08
N ARG A 107 -6.42 -9.14 -0.94
CA ARG A 107 -5.13 -9.72 -0.52
C ARG A 107 -4.17 -8.69 0.10
N GLU A 108 -4.42 -7.38 -0.08
CA GLU A 108 -3.68 -6.37 0.64
C GLU A 108 -4.04 -6.35 2.13
N THR A 109 -3.04 -6.18 2.98
CA THR A 109 -3.24 -5.76 4.38
C THR A 109 -2.49 -4.45 4.62
N CYS A 110 -2.72 -3.79 5.76
CA CYS A 110 -1.98 -2.57 6.09
C CYS A 110 -0.48 -2.85 6.08
N THR A 111 0.31 -1.89 5.59
CA THR A 111 1.78 -2.02 5.57
C THR A 111 2.42 -2.12 6.97
N GLY A 112 1.65 -1.81 8.02
CA GLY A 112 2.13 -1.79 9.38
C GLY A 112 2.73 -0.44 9.81
N ASP A 113 2.82 0.55 8.90
CA ASP A 113 3.35 1.88 9.23
C ASP A 113 2.71 2.51 10.48
N PRO A 114 1.36 2.52 10.64
CA PRO A 114 0.75 3.06 11.86
C PRO A 114 1.20 2.35 13.14
N ALA A 115 1.35 1.04 13.10
CA ALA A 115 1.82 0.27 14.25
C ALA A 115 3.28 0.61 14.58
N ARG A 116 4.15 0.63 13.57
CA ARG A 116 5.58 0.93 13.76
C ARG A 116 5.80 2.34 14.29
N ARG A 117 5.15 3.35 13.71
CA ARG A 117 5.27 4.76 14.12
C ARG A 117 4.73 5.00 15.53
N SER A 118 3.75 4.22 15.95
CA SER A 118 3.17 4.30 17.29
C SER A 118 3.89 3.46 18.35
N GLY A 119 4.92 2.70 17.96
CA GLY A 119 5.75 1.89 18.87
C GLY A 119 5.37 0.41 18.97
N ASN A 120 4.33 -0.06 18.26
CA ASN A 120 3.99 -1.49 18.23
C ASN A 120 4.79 -2.21 17.14
N GLU A 121 6.07 -2.38 17.37
CA GLU A 121 6.99 -3.03 16.42
C GLU A 121 6.60 -4.49 16.19
N PHE A 122 6.06 -5.19 17.18
CA PHE A 122 5.64 -6.57 17.05
C PHE A 122 4.49 -6.72 16.02
N LEU A 123 3.46 -5.88 16.14
CA LEU A 123 2.35 -5.87 15.17
C LEU A 123 2.82 -5.45 13.77
N TYR A 124 3.75 -4.49 13.68
CA TYR A 124 4.37 -4.13 12.41
C TYR A 124 5.06 -5.33 11.76
N GLN A 125 5.82 -6.11 12.52
CA GLN A 125 6.53 -7.27 12.00
C GLN A 125 5.57 -8.33 11.44
N ILE A 126 4.45 -8.59 12.12
CA ILE A 126 3.42 -9.52 11.63
C ILE A 126 2.85 -9.03 10.30
N LEU A 127 2.41 -7.77 10.22
CA LEU A 127 1.81 -7.20 9.02
C LEU A 127 2.79 -7.11 7.85
N SER A 128 4.03 -6.73 8.12
CA SER A 128 5.07 -6.65 7.08
C SER A 128 5.42 -8.01 6.52
N GLN A 129 5.52 -9.03 7.37
CA GLN A 129 5.79 -10.40 6.94
C GLN A 129 4.66 -10.96 6.06
N GLU A 130 3.40 -10.75 6.45
CA GLU A 130 2.23 -11.14 5.65
C GLU A 130 2.28 -10.50 4.25
N ASN A 131 2.57 -9.20 4.17
CA ASN A 131 2.68 -8.50 2.90
C ASN A 131 3.89 -8.96 2.06
N ILE A 132 5.03 -9.23 2.69
CA ILE A 132 6.21 -9.75 1.99
C ILE A 132 5.91 -11.13 1.37
N GLU A 133 5.23 -12.01 2.08
CA GLU A 133 4.81 -13.31 1.52
C GLU A 133 3.83 -13.11 0.36
N THR A 134 2.85 -12.20 0.50
CA THR A 134 1.94 -11.84 -0.58
C THR A 134 2.69 -11.30 -1.81
N PHE A 135 3.71 -10.46 -1.63
CA PHE A 135 4.53 -9.98 -2.74
C PHE A 135 5.36 -11.11 -3.38
N LYS A 136 5.92 -12.01 -2.59
CA LYS A 136 6.66 -13.18 -3.12
C LYS A 136 5.77 -14.07 -3.99
N GLU A 137 4.57 -14.38 -3.52
CA GLU A 137 3.58 -15.14 -4.31
C GLU A 137 3.17 -14.39 -5.57
N THR A 138 2.95 -13.07 -5.47
CA THR A 138 2.48 -12.23 -6.57
C THR A 138 3.53 -12.03 -7.65
N PHE A 139 4.76 -11.77 -7.28
CA PHE A 139 5.84 -11.52 -8.25
C PHE A 139 6.58 -12.78 -8.69
N GLY A 140 6.48 -13.88 -7.92
CA GLY A 140 7.19 -15.10 -8.25
C GLY A 140 8.68 -14.85 -8.53
N ASN A 141 9.15 -15.36 -9.65
CA ASN A 141 10.55 -15.24 -10.08
C ASN A 141 10.84 -13.99 -10.96
N ARG A 142 9.96 -13.00 -11.00
CA ARG A 142 10.19 -11.80 -11.79
C ARG A 142 11.47 -11.08 -11.36
N GLY A 143 12.32 -10.73 -12.34
CA GLY A 143 13.54 -9.96 -12.09
C GLY A 143 13.26 -8.52 -11.66
N VAL A 144 12.26 -7.87 -12.25
CA VAL A 144 11.85 -6.50 -11.92
C VAL A 144 10.44 -6.52 -11.34
N LYS A 145 10.30 -5.99 -10.12
CA LYS A 145 9.08 -5.98 -9.32
C LYS A 145 8.62 -4.54 -9.10
N LYS A 146 7.81 -4.02 -10.02
CA LYS A 146 7.35 -2.63 -10.02
C LYS A 146 6.03 -2.49 -9.27
N VAL A 147 6.01 -1.61 -8.26
CA VAL A 147 4.83 -1.29 -7.46
C VAL A 147 4.58 0.21 -7.51
N VAL A 148 3.37 0.60 -7.90
CA VAL A 148 2.92 1.99 -7.86
C VAL A 148 1.97 2.20 -6.68
N VAL A 149 2.12 3.33 -5.99
CA VAL A 149 1.32 3.69 -4.80
C VAL A 149 0.87 5.15 -4.86
N THR A 150 -0.23 5.47 -4.20
CA THR A 150 -0.69 6.85 -3.99
C THR A 150 -0.32 7.38 -2.60
N CYS A 151 -0.15 6.50 -1.63
CA CYS A 151 0.12 6.84 -0.24
C CYS A 151 1.63 6.97 0.02
N PRO A 152 2.14 8.12 0.49
CA PRO A 152 3.57 8.30 0.79
C PRO A 152 4.05 7.42 1.95
N HIS A 153 3.18 7.08 2.89
CA HIS A 153 3.50 6.14 3.98
C HIS A 153 3.75 4.73 3.43
N CYS A 154 2.85 4.24 2.56
CA CYS A 154 3.06 2.95 1.89
C CYS A 154 4.35 2.97 1.04
N PHE A 155 4.59 4.06 0.31
CA PHE A 155 5.80 4.24 -0.49
C PHE A 155 7.07 4.06 0.34
N THR A 156 7.13 4.72 1.49
CA THR A 156 8.31 4.66 2.38
C THR A 156 8.42 3.30 3.05
N THR A 157 7.33 2.79 3.61
CA THR A 157 7.35 1.54 4.38
C THR A 157 7.69 0.34 3.51
N ILE A 158 7.03 0.21 2.35
CA ILE A 158 7.31 -0.90 1.43
C ILE A 158 8.71 -0.73 0.81
N GLY A 159 9.07 0.48 0.39
CA GLY A 159 10.32 0.71 -0.33
C GLY A 159 11.58 0.71 0.54
N LYS A 160 11.47 1.10 1.82
CA LYS A 160 12.63 1.20 2.71
C LYS A 160 12.59 0.21 3.87
N ASP A 161 11.44 0.14 4.55
CA ASP A 161 11.36 -0.66 5.78
C ASP A 161 11.33 -2.16 5.45
N TYR A 162 10.61 -2.58 4.39
CA TYR A 162 10.59 -3.99 3.94
C TYR A 162 11.94 -4.44 3.34
N ALA A 163 12.69 -3.52 2.73
CA ALA A 163 14.03 -3.81 2.21
C ALA A 163 15.00 -4.24 3.33
N GLN A 164 14.79 -3.80 4.57
CA GLN A 164 15.55 -4.24 5.74
C GLN A 164 15.38 -5.75 6.02
N SER A 165 14.28 -6.34 5.55
CA SER A 165 14.00 -7.78 5.63
C SER A 165 14.52 -8.55 4.41
N GLY A 166 15.30 -7.90 3.53
CA GLY A 166 15.91 -8.52 2.36
C GLY A 166 14.98 -8.69 1.16
N TYR A 167 13.80 -8.06 1.16
CA TYR A 167 12.87 -8.10 0.03
C TYR A 167 12.72 -6.72 -0.61
N GLU A 168 13.28 -6.57 -1.80
CA GLU A 168 13.34 -5.30 -2.50
C GLU A 168 12.30 -5.23 -3.63
N LEU A 169 11.63 -4.08 -3.72
CA LEU A 169 10.65 -3.73 -4.74
C LEU A 169 11.02 -2.38 -5.38
N GLN A 170 10.80 -2.26 -6.66
CA GLN A 170 10.90 -0.96 -7.34
C GLN A 170 9.62 -0.17 -7.09
N MET A 171 9.69 0.73 -6.11
CA MET A 171 8.56 1.58 -5.73
C MET A 171 8.50 2.84 -6.58
N LEU A 172 7.29 3.16 -7.05
CA LEU A 172 6.97 4.43 -7.71
C LEU A 172 5.78 5.08 -7.00
N HIS A 173 5.93 6.34 -6.66
CA HIS A 173 4.77 7.15 -6.31
C HIS A 173 4.00 7.48 -7.61
N HIS A 174 2.66 7.49 -7.56
CA HIS A 174 1.84 7.70 -8.75
C HIS A 174 2.24 8.96 -9.54
N THR A 175 2.64 10.04 -8.85
CA THR A 175 3.08 11.28 -9.51
C THR A 175 4.35 11.11 -10.35
N GLN A 176 5.27 10.22 -9.93
CA GLN A 176 6.47 9.91 -10.70
C GLN A 176 6.11 9.13 -11.97
N LEU A 177 5.23 8.13 -11.85
CA LEU A 177 4.78 7.35 -13.00
C LEU A 177 3.99 8.23 -13.98
N LEU A 178 3.03 9.04 -13.50
CA LEU A 178 2.26 9.95 -14.35
C LEU A 178 3.15 10.95 -15.09
N ASN A 179 4.16 11.53 -14.41
CA ASN A 179 5.13 12.40 -15.05
C ASN A 179 5.91 11.68 -16.18
N THR A 180 6.27 10.42 -15.97
CA THR A 180 6.92 9.60 -17.02
C THR A 180 5.98 9.38 -18.20
N LEU A 181 4.72 9.02 -17.96
CA LEU A 181 3.72 8.79 -19.00
C LEU A 181 3.44 10.05 -19.83
N VAL A 182 3.42 11.23 -19.19
CA VAL A 182 3.30 12.51 -19.89
C VAL A 182 4.53 12.76 -20.77
N LYS A 183 5.74 12.54 -20.26
CA LYS A 183 6.99 12.70 -21.06
C LYS A 183 7.07 11.74 -22.24
N GLU A 184 6.53 10.53 -22.10
CA GLU A 184 6.44 9.53 -23.16
C GLU A 184 5.30 9.80 -24.15
N GLY A 185 4.48 10.83 -23.93
CA GLY A 185 3.34 11.17 -24.77
C GLY A 185 2.14 10.22 -24.63
N LYS A 186 2.16 9.32 -23.65
CA LYS A 186 1.06 8.40 -23.36
C LYS A 186 -0.12 9.08 -22.66
N LEU A 187 0.16 10.17 -21.94
CA LEU A 187 -0.85 11.07 -21.37
C LEU A 187 -0.65 12.47 -21.93
N LYS A 188 -1.75 13.10 -22.33
CA LYS A 188 -1.75 14.48 -22.80
C LYS A 188 -2.30 15.40 -21.72
N THR A 189 -1.59 16.47 -21.43
CA THR A 189 -2.09 17.56 -20.57
C THR A 189 -2.77 18.60 -21.45
N SER A 190 -3.98 19.03 -21.07
CA SER A 190 -4.60 20.21 -21.69
C SER A 190 -3.98 21.47 -21.10
N PRO A 191 -3.62 22.49 -21.91
CA PRO A 191 -3.36 23.82 -21.35
C PRO A 191 -4.64 24.35 -20.72
N HIS A 192 -4.56 24.87 -19.51
CA HIS A 192 -5.62 25.62 -18.85
C HIS A 192 -5.62 27.06 -19.34
#